data_42d2c931899ebf1844491b30b58354bb
#
_entry.id   42d2c931899ebf1844491b30b58354bb
#
_cell.length_a   1.000
_cell.length_b   1.000
_cell.length_c   1.000
_cell.angle_alpha   90.00
_cell.angle_beta   90.00
_cell.angle_gamma   90.00
#
_symmetry.space_group_name_H-M   'P 1'
#
loop_
_entity.id
_entity.type
_entity.pdbx_description
1 polymer ?
#
loop_
_entity_poly.entity_id
_entity_poly.type
_entity_poly.pdbx_seq_one_letter_code
_entity_poly.pdbx_strand_id
1 'polypeptide(L)'
;MKTLKNIGWFVLAFLSFLFIYGFIQALPLIALGSGAPIVGVLPLYILLAGAFTFLTYKWYKTGTVTIEKTGLNKYIWLPALVWFLIIVVQTFLPNDPSVSQQTAEQLTHNQPLFSFFMIVVFAPLTEELTFRGMLARYVFPQQDNVKQTALFLLVSSIIFALVHFPGTPQQFLVYASLGFSLGLAYVSKGGLAYSMGLHALNNLISFVMIMML
;
A
#
# COMPACT_ATOMS: atom_id res chain seq x y z
N MET A 1 6.97 -16.32 24.26
CA MET A 1 7.81 -15.08 24.28
C MET A 1 8.26 -14.60 22.90
N LYS A 2 8.81 -15.45 22.00
CA LYS A 2 9.30 -15.04 20.68
C LYS A 2 8.18 -14.45 19.78
N THR A 3 7.02 -15.06 19.76
CA THR A 3 5.84 -14.60 18.98
C THR A 3 5.34 -13.24 19.43
N LEU A 4 5.21 -13.00 20.74
CA LEU A 4 4.76 -11.71 21.28
C LEU A 4 5.73 -10.56 20.95
N LYS A 5 7.05 -10.83 21.02
CA LYS A 5 8.09 -9.88 20.61
C LYS A 5 7.98 -9.54 19.13
N ASN A 6 7.72 -10.51 18.27
CA ASN A 6 7.57 -10.30 16.83
C ASN A 6 6.32 -9.47 16.50
N ILE A 7 5.19 -9.75 17.14
CA ILE A 7 3.98 -8.92 17.01
C ILE A 7 4.28 -7.47 17.44
N GLY A 8 5.02 -7.28 18.54
CA GLY A 8 5.45 -5.95 18.98
C GLY A 8 6.27 -5.20 17.93
N TRP A 9 7.18 -5.87 17.21
CA TRP A 9 7.94 -5.27 16.13
C TRP A 9 7.06 -4.89 14.93
N PHE A 10 6.05 -5.72 14.59
CA PHE A 10 5.09 -5.36 13.55
C PHE A 10 4.25 -4.14 13.96
N VAL A 11 3.76 -4.12 15.21
CA VAL A 11 3.00 -2.97 15.73
C VAL A 11 3.86 -1.71 15.68
N LEU A 12 5.14 -1.77 16.05
CA LEU A 12 6.04 -0.62 15.96
C LEU A 12 6.22 -0.14 14.52
N ALA A 13 6.39 -1.07 13.55
CA ALA A 13 6.49 -0.72 12.14
C ALA A 13 5.19 -0.07 11.62
N PHE A 14 4.05 -0.61 12.02
CA PHE A 14 2.74 -0.09 11.66
C PHE A 14 2.47 1.30 12.26
N LEU A 15 2.81 1.50 13.54
CA LEU A 15 2.71 2.81 14.17
C LEU A 15 3.68 3.82 13.54
N SER A 16 4.88 3.39 13.18
CA SER A 16 5.82 4.26 12.44
C SER A 16 5.25 4.68 11.09
N PHE A 17 4.58 3.78 10.37
CA PHE A 17 3.86 4.12 9.15
C PHE A 17 2.73 5.12 9.43
N LEU A 18 1.86 4.87 10.39
CA LEU A 18 0.72 5.74 10.67
C LEU A 18 1.15 7.14 11.13
N PHE A 19 2.11 7.22 12.03
CA PHE A 19 2.48 8.50 12.64
C PHE A 19 3.63 9.20 11.90
N ILE A 20 4.77 8.53 11.69
CA ILE A 20 5.94 9.18 11.09
C ILE A 20 5.68 9.44 9.60
N TYR A 21 5.26 8.41 8.85
CA TYR A 21 4.97 8.60 7.43
C TYR A 21 3.72 9.48 7.22
N GLY A 22 2.71 9.36 8.07
CA GLY A 22 1.55 10.25 8.09
C GLY A 22 1.96 11.72 8.28
N PHE A 23 2.89 12.04 9.19
CA PHE A 23 3.44 13.39 9.33
C PHE A 23 4.24 13.84 8.10
N ILE A 24 5.05 12.94 7.50
CA ILE A 24 5.79 13.23 6.27
C ILE A 24 4.85 13.60 5.13
N GLN A 25 3.63 13.06 5.08
CA GLN A 25 2.61 13.43 4.10
C GLN A 25 1.84 14.70 4.48
N ALA A 26 1.46 14.85 5.74
CA ALA A 26 0.60 15.94 6.20
C ALA A 26 1.32 17.30 6.17
N LEU A 27 2.58 17.37 6.62
CA LEU A 27 3.31 18.64 6.69
C LEU A 27 3.45 19.36 5.34
N PRO A 28 3.84 18.68 4.23
CA PRO A 28 3.85 19.31 2.92
C PRO A 28 2.47 19.78 2.45
N LEU A 29 1.40 19.03 2.75
CA LEU A 29 0.04 19.43 2.39
C LEU A 29 -0.39 20.71 3.10
N ILE A 30 -0.07 20.83 4.39
CA ILE A 30 -0.31 22.06 5.17
C ILE A 30 0.51 23.23 4.59
N ALA A 31 1.77 23.01 4.27
CA ALA A 31 2.65 24.03 3.69
C ALA A 31 2.13 24.53 2.32
N LEU A 32 1.76 23.62 1.43
CA LEU A 32 1.18 23.95 0.12
C LEU A 32 -0.15 24.68 0.26
N GLY A 33 -1.01 24.22 1.18
CA GLY A 33 -2.28 24.88 1.50
C GLY A 33 -2.11 26.28 2.07
N SER A 34 -0.97 26.57 2.73
CA SER A 34 -0.58 27.91 3.24
C SER A 34 0.12 28.77 2.19
N GLY A 35 0.24 28.32 0.94
CA GLY A 35 0.86 29.06 -0.16
C GLY A 35 2.38 28.89 -0.29
N ALA A 36 3.00 27.93 0.41
CA ALA A 36 4.40 27.64 0.22
C ALA A 36 4.69 27.17 -1.22
N PRO A 37 5.83 27.60 -1.82
CA PRO A 37 6.14 27.25 -3.19
C PRO A 37 6.50 25.76 -3.33
N ILE A 38 5.92 25.09 -4.31
CA ILE A 38 6.14 23.65 -4.58
C ILE A 38 7.61 23.30 -4.79
N VAL A 39 8.39 24.22 -5.34
CA VAL A 39 9.85 24.05 -5.60
C VAL A 39 10.66 23.80 -4.33
N GLY A 40 10.19 24.24 -3.17
CA GLY A 40 10.80 23.96 -1.87
C GLY A 40 10.19 22.74 -1.19
N VAL A 41 8.86 22.62 -1.28
CA VAL A 41 8.10 21.58 -0.58
C VAL A 41 8.32 20.19 -1.18
N LEU A 42 8.28 20.05 -2.51
CA LEU A 42 8.39 18.76 -3.19
C LEU A 42 9.75 18.08 -2.99
N PRO A 43 10.93 18.76 -3.15
CA PRO A 43 12.21 18.12 -2.88
C PRO A 43 12.36 17.66 -1.44
N LEU A 44 11.87 18.44 -0.48
CA LEU A 44 11.89 18.06 0.93
C LEU A 44 11.02 16.83 1.19
N TYR A 45 9.81 16.78 0.61
CA TYR A 45 8.95 15.60 0.68
C TYR A 45 9.64 14.37 0.10
N ILE A 46 10.21 14.46 -1.11
CA ILE A 46 10.92 13.35 -1.76
C ILE A 46 12.06 12.83 -0.88
N LEU A 47 12.84 13.76 -0.28
CA LEU A 47 13.93 13.40 0.62
C LEU A 47 13.42 12.65 1.85
N LEU A 48 12.41 13.17 2.54
CA LEU A 48 11.87 12.57 3.78
C LEU A 48 11.14 11.26 3.51
N ALA A 49 10.28 11.20 2.50
CA ALA A 49 9.58 9.97 2.11
C ALA A 49 10.56 8.90 1.59
N GLY A 50 11.56 9.31 0.80
CA GLY A 50 12.64 8.44 0.35
C GLY A 50 13.47 7.89 1.49
N ALA A 51 13.85 8.73 2.45
CA ALA A 51 14.59 8.31 3.65
C ALA A 51 13.76 7.33 4.49
N PHE A 52 12.49 7.62 4.75
CA PHE A 52 11.59 6.72 5.48
C PHE A 52 11.45 5.37 4.79
N THR A 53 11.19 5.37 3.48
CA THR A 53 11.08 4.14 2.67
C THR A 53 12.37 3.34 2.70
N PHE A 54 13.53 3.99 2.53
CA PHE A 54 14.83 3.35 2.59
C PHE A 54 15.13 2.73 3.94
N LEU A 55 14.89 3.45 5.04
CA LEU A 55 15.11 2.96 6.40
C LEU A 55 14.17 1.78 6.72
N THR A 56 12.91 1.87 6.32
CA THR A 56 11.94 0.78 6.47
C THR A 56 12.35 -0.45 5.64
N TYR A 57 12.84 -0.25 4.43
CA TYR A 57 13.38 -1.33 3.60
C TYR A 57 14.63 -1.96 4.22
N LYS A 58 15.57 -1.16 4.73
CA LYS A 58 16.74 -1.68 5.46
C LYS A 58 16.30 -2.50 6.67
N TRP A 59 15.33 -1.98 7.44
CA TRP A 59 14.76 -2.72 8.57
C TRP A 59 14.11 -4.04 8.12
N TYR A 60 13.31 -4.02 7.06
CA TYR A 60 12.76 -5.23 6.45
C TYR A 60 13.84 -6.25 6.09
N LYS A 61 14.96 -5.82 5.50
CA LYS A 61 16.06 -6.69 5.06
C LYS A 61 16.92 -7.26 6.19
N THR A 62 16.80 -6.81 7.43
CA THR A 62 17.56 -7.39 8.57
C THR A 62 17.05 -8.78 9.01
N GLY A 63 15.97 -9.28 8.41
CA GLY A 63 15.43 -10.63 8.65
C GLY A 63 15.13 -11.38 7.38
N THR A 64 14.82 -12.66 7.53
CA THR A 64 14.42 -13.54 6.44
C THR A 64 12.92 -13.79 6.49
N VAL A 65 12.28 -13.74 5.34
CA VAL A 65 10.91 -14.25 5.11
C VAL A 65 11.04 -15.42 4.18
N THR A 66 10.60 -16.59 4.62
CA THR A 66 10.57 -17.78 3.77
C THR A 66 9.17 -17.88 3.18
N ILE A 67 9.01 -17.49 1.94
CA ILE A 67 7.83 -17.79 1.15
C ILE A 67 8.19 -19.05 0.39
N GLU A 68 7.71 -20.19 0.85
CA GLU A 68 7.86 -21.41 0.07
C GLU A 68 7.16 -21.21 -1.28
N LYS A 69 7.70 -21.87 -2.30
CA LYS A 69 7.12 -21.89 -3.64
C LYS A 69 5.75 -22.58 -3.57
N THR A 70 4.78 -21.88 -3.02
CA THR A 70 3.38 -22.23 -3.19
C THR A 70 3.20 -22.39 -4.69
N GLY A 71 2.49 -23.40 -5.17
CA GLY A 71 2.29 -23.62 -6.60
C GLY A 71 1.79 -22.41 -7.40
N LEU A 72 1.50 -21.29 -6.70
CA LEU A 72 1.13 -19.96 -7.22
C LEU A 72 2.23 -19.32 -8.08
N ASN A 73 3.51 -19.68 -7.91
CA ASN A 73 4.58 -19.19 -8.79
C ASN A 73 4.39 -19.56 -10.27
N LYS A 74 3.60 -20.60 -10.56
CA LYS A 74 3.20 -20.99 -11.92
C LYS A 74 2.16 -20.02 -12.51
N TYR A 75 1.43 -19.30 -11.67
CA TYR A 75 0.30 -18.45 -12.04
C TYR A 75 0.61 -16.97 -11.76
N ILE A 76 1.81 -16.53 -12.17
CA ILE A 76 2.27 -15.15 -11.94
C ILE A 76 1.34 -14.08 -12.53
N TRP A 77 0.53 -14.44 -13.52
CA TRP A 77 -0.48 -13.57 -14.13
C TRP A 77 -1.76 -13.47 -13.28
N LEU A 78 -2.00 -14.41 -12.37
CA LEU A 78 -3.25 -14.48 -11.59
C LEU A 78 -3.51 -13.23 -10.74
N PRO A 79 -2.53 -12.65 -10.02
CA PRO A 79 -2.76 -11.40 -9.29
C PRO A 79 -3.19 -10.25 -10.19
N ALA A 80 -2.58 -10.11 -11.37
CA ALA A 80 -2.94 -9.08 -12.33
C ALA A 80 -4.34 -9.31 -12.92
N LEU A 81 -4.73 -10.56 -13.18
CA LEU A 81 -6.09 -10.89 -13.61
C LEU A 81 -7.12 -10.57 -12.52
N VAL A 82 -6.85 -10.97 -11.27
CA VAL A 82 -7.74 -10.66 -10.13
C VAL A 82 -7.88 -9.15 -9.97
N TRP A 83 -6.78 -8.40 -10.01
CA TRP A 83 -6.78 -6.95 -9.97
C TRP A 83 -7.61 -6.34 -11.13
N PHE A 84 -7.42 -6.81 -12.35
CA PHE A 84 -8.18 -6.34 -13.51
C PHE A 84 -9.69 -6.59 -13.35
N LEU A 85 -10.07 -7.79 -12.89
CA LEU A 85 -11.47 -8.11 -12.62
C LEU A 85 -12.09 -7.23 -11.54
N ILE A 86 -11.32 -6.89 -10.49
CA ILE A 86 -11.76 -5.97 -9.44
C ILE A 86 -12.05 -4.59 -10.05
N ILE A 87 -11.17 -4.06 -10.89
CA ILE A 87 -11.39 -2.77 -11.58
C ILE A 87 -12.64 -2.82 -12.45
N VAL A 88 -12.79 -3.89 -13.25
CA VAL A 88 -13.99 -4.05 -14.10
C VAL A 88 -15.27 -4.08 -13.25
N VAL A 89 -15.28 -4.85 -12.14
CA VAL A 89 -16.45 -4.88 -11.24
C VAL A 89 -16.74 -3.51 -10.65
N GLN A 90 -15.71 -2.75 -10.26
CA GLN A 90 -15.89 -1.40 -9.70
C GLN A 90 -16.60 -0.45 -10.68
N THR A 91 -16.42 -0.61 -12.00
CA THR A 91 -17.12 0.26 -12.98
C THR A 91 -18.64 0.08 -12.98
N PHE A 92 -19.14 -1.04 -12.45
CA PHE A 92 -20.57 -1.32 -12.34
C PHE A 92 -21.15 -1.00 -10.95
N LEU A 93 -20.31 -0.64 -9.99
CA LEU A 93 -20.76 -0.25 -8.65
C LEU A 93 -21.17 1.24 -8.65
N PRO A 94 -22.10 1.63 -7.76
CA PRO A 94 -22.38 3.04 -7.53
C PRO A 94 -21.11 3.82 -7.18
N ASN A 95 -21.00 5.05 -7.71
CA ASN A 95 -19.89 5.93 -7.36
C ASN A 95 -20.08 6.41 -5.90
N ASP A 96 -19.33 5.84 -4.99
CA ASP A 96 -19.34 6.13 -3.56
C ASP A 96 -17.89 6.29 -3.07
N PRO A 97 -17.22 7.43 -3.39
CA PRO A 97 -15.82 7.60 -3.07
C PRO A 97 -15.60 7.75 -1.56
N SER A 98 -14.64 7.01 -1.01
CA SER A 98 -14.21 7.13 0.37
C SER A 98 -13.56 8.50 0.64
N VAL A 99 -13.39 8.86 1.92
CA VAL A 99 -12.66 10.09 2.31
C VAL A 99 -11.24 10.09 1.72
N SER A 100 -10.57 8.93 1.71
CA SER A 100 -9.24 8.80 1.11
C SER A 100 -9.24 9.08 -0.40
N GLN A 101 -10.25 8.60 -1.13
CA GLN A 101 -10.40 8.86 -2.57
C GLN A 101 -10.69 10.33 -2.84
N GLN A 102 -11.64 10.94 -2.13
CA GLN A 102 -11.97 12.37 -2.27
C GLN A 102 -10.73 13.24 -2.01
N THR A 103 -9.96 12.91 -0.96
CA THR A 103 -8.70 13.63 -0.67
C THR A 103 -7.69 13.48 -1.79
N ALA A 104 -7.53 12.28 -2.35
CA ALA A 104 -6.64 12.03 -3.47
C ALA A 104 -7.06 12.80 -4.74
N GLU A 105 -8.36 12.83 -5.04
CA GLU A 105 -8.92 13.60 -6.16
C GLU A 105 -8.65 15.10 -6.00
N GLN A 106 -9.02 15.68 -4.85
CA GLN A 106 -8.77 17.09 -4.57
C GLN A 106 -7.27 17.46 -4.65
N LEU A 107 -6.40 16.60 -4.10
CA LEU A 107 -4.99 16.81 -4.14
C LEU A 107 -4.45 16.76 -5.58
N THR A 108 -4.93 15.82 -6.38
CA THR A 108 -4.49 15.64 -7.77
C THR A 108 -4.89 16.84 -8.62
N HIS A 109 -6.08 17.39 -8.46
CA HIS A 109 -6.49 18.60 -9.17
C HIS A 109 -5.72 19.85 -8.72
N ASN A 110 -5.49 20.02 -7.42
CA ASN A 110 -4.87 21.22 -6.88
C ASN A 110 -3.34 21.21 -6.98
N GLN A 111 -2.70 20.05 -6.84
CA GLN A 111 -1.25 19.88 -6.77
C GLN A 111 -0.81 18.61 -7.52
N PRO A 112 -0.99 18.53 -8.86
CA PRO A 112 -0.80 17.29 -9.61
C PRO A 112 0.62 16.70 -9.49
N LEU A 113 1.65 17.55 -9.55
CA LEU A 113 3.03 17.07 -9.45
C LEU A 113 3.34 16.50 -8.06
N PHE A 114 2.88 17.15 -6.99
CA PHE A 114 3.04 16.65 -5.64
C PHE A 114 2.26 15.35 -5.43
N SER A 115 1.00 15.31 -5.88
CA SER A 115 0.11 14.14 -5.84
C SER A 115 0.72 12.93 -6.56
N PHE A 116 1.34 13.13 -7.74
CA PHE A 116 2.01 12.06 -8.46
C PHE A 116 3.08 11.37 -7.59
N PHE A 117 3.99 12.14 -7.00
CA PHE A 117 5.02 11.55 -6.14
C PHE A 117 4.43 10.91 -4.89
N MET A 118 3.44 11.55 -4.27
CA MET A 118 2.82 11.05 -3.05
C MET A 118 2.03 9.76 -3.28
N ILE A 119 1.12 9.74 -4.28
CA ILE A 119 0.15 8.66 -4.48
C ILE A 119 0.70 7.55 -5.37
N VAL A 120 1.40 7.93 -6.46
CA VAL A 120 1.85 6.93 -7.45
C VAL A 120 3.21 6.33 -7.09
N VAL A 121 4.09 7.11 -6.45
CA VAL A 121 5.45 6.64 -6.16
C VAL A 121 5.58 6.16 -4.72
N PHE A 122 5.44 7.05 -3.73
CA PHE A 122 5.80 6.73 -2.36
C PHE A 122 4.75 5.95 -1.59
N ALA A 123 3.45 6.15 -1.83
CA ALA A 123 2.41 5.36 -1.17
C ALA A 123 2.56 3.85 -1.46
N PRO A 124 2.63 3.38 -2.72
CA PRO A 124 2.83 1.97 -3.00
C PRO A 124 4.10 1.38 -2.37
N LEU A 125 5.20 2.12 -2.36
CA LEU A 125 6.47 1.65 -1.79
C LEU A 125 6.37 1.45 -0.27
N THR A 126 5.84 2.43 0.44
CA THR A 126 5.75 2.40 1.91
C THR A 126 4.65 1.48 2.41
N GLU A 127 3.52 1.45 1.73
CA GLU A 127 2.38 0.61 2.08
C GLU A 127 2.69 -0.87 1.86
N GLU A 128 3.27 -1.25 0.72
CA GLU A 128 3.65 -2.64 0.49
C GLU A 128 4.75 -3.10 1.45
N LEU A 129 5.72 -2.25 1.75
CA LEU A 129 6.71 -2.55 2.79
C LEU A 129 6.06 -2.85 4.13
N THR A 130 5.06 -2.06 4.53
CA THR A 130 4.39 -2.19 5.82
C THR A 130 3.41 -3.35 5.84
N PHE A 131 2.46 -3.38 4.90
CA PHE A 131 1.32 -4.33 4.93
C PHE A 131 1.68 -5.72 4.39
N ARG A 132 2.73 -5.86 3.58
CA ARG A 132 3.22 -7.16 3.08
C ARG A 132 4.56 -7.49 3.69
N GLY A 133 5.54 -6.61 3.56
CA GLY A 133 6.90 -6.86 4.01
C GLY A 133 7.01 -7.08 5.53
N MET A 134 6.62 -6.09 6.32
CA MET A 134 6.74 -6.17 7.79
C MET A 134 5.76 -7.16 8.41
N LEU A 135 4.52 -7.25 7.88
CA LEU A 135 3.54 -8.25 8.32
C LEU A 135 4.07 -9.67 8.07
N ALA A 136 4.54 -9.97 6.85
CA ALA A 136 5.10 -11.26 6.53
C ALA A 136 6.30 -11.57 7.44
N ARG A 137 7.22 -10.63 7.58
CA ARG A 137 8.43 -10.81 8.37
C ARG A 137 8.18 -11.14 9.83
N TYR A 138 7.26 -10.44 10.47
CA TYR A 138 7.10 -10.51 11.92
C TYR A 138 5.95 -11.39 12.37
N VAL A 139 4.86 -11.43 11.60
CA VAL A 139 3.66 -12.19 11.98
C VAL A 139 3.57 -13.51 11.22
N PHE A 140 3.93 -13.49 9.93
CA PHE A 140 3.86 -14.67 9.05
C PHE A 140 5.22 -14.99 8.41
N PRO A 141 6.29 -15.25 9.21
CA PRO A 141 7.65 -15.45 8.68
C PRO A 141 7.82 -16.74 7.86
N GLN A 142 6.92 -17.68 8.05
CA GLN A 142 6.86 -18.95 7.31
C GLN A 142 5.49 -19.04 6.63
N GLN A 143 5.50 -19.09 5.32
CA GLN A 143 4.30 -19.26 4.49
C GLN A 143 4.47 -20.54 3.67
N ASP A 144 4.61 -21.65 4.39
CA ASP A 144 4.93 -22.98 3.88
C ASP A 144 3.70 -23.84 3.55
N ASN A 145 2.52 -23.37 3.92
CA ASN A 145 1.28 -24.10 3.66
C ASN A 145 0.13 -23.13 3.30
N VAL A 146 -0.91 -23.70 2.67
CA VAL A 146 -2.09 -22.96 2.20
C VAL A 146 -2.79 -22.17 3.32
N LYS A 147 -2.87 -22.75 4.54
CA LYS A 147 -3.53 -22.09 5.67
C LYS A 147 -2.80 -20.81 6.10
N GLN A 148 -1.48 -20.86 6.23
CA GLN A 148 -0.68 -19.68 6.62
C GLN A 148 -0.71 -18.60 5.55
N THR A 149 -0.61 -19.01 4.27
CA THR A 149 -0.75 -18.08 3.13
C THR A 149 -2.13 -17.44 3.11
N ALA A 150 -3.20 -18.21 3.29
CA ALA A 150 -4.57 -17.69 3.32
C ALA A 150 -4.79 -16.72 4.50
N LEU A 151 -4.26 -17.02 5.68
CA LEU A 151 -4.32 -16.11 6.84
C LEU A 151 -3.54 -14.83 6.59
N PHE A 152 -2.34 -14.91 6.00
CA PHE A 152 -1.58 -13.74 5.61
C PHE A 152 -2.35 -12.86 4.62
N LEU A 153 -2.92 -13.45 3.57
CA LEU A 153 -3.73 -12.74 2.58
C LEU A 153 -4.93 -12.07 3.23
N LEU A 154 -5.66 -12.78 4.08
CA LEU A 154 -6.83 -12.23 4.78
C LEU A 154 -6.45 -11.07 5.69
N VAL A 155 -5.47 -11.26 6.57
CA VAL A 155 -5.05 -10.22 7.54
C VAL A 155 -4.48 -9.00 6.83
N SER A 156 -3.61 -9.18 5.83
CA SER A 156 -3.04 -8.06 5.08
C SER A 156 -4.09 -7.26 4.32
N SER A 157 -5.11 -7.94 3.76
CA SER A 157 -6.21 -7.30 3.04
C SER A 157 -7.13 -6.51 3.96
N ILE A 158 -7.46 -7.05 5.14
CA ILE A 158 -8.28 -6.36 6.13
C ILE A 158 -7.56 -5.11 6.65
N ILE A 159 -6.29 -5.23 7.05
CA ILE A 159 -5.50 -4.09 7.53
C ILE A 159 -5.39 -3.02 6.43
N PHE A 160 -5.12 -3.43 5.20
CA PHE A 160 -5.06 -2.52 4.05
C PHE A 160 -6.39 -1.77 3.84
N ALA A 161 -7.53 -2.47 3.92
CA ALA A 161 -8.83 -1.83 3.79
C ALA A 161 -9.11 -0.83 4.93
N LEU A 162 -8.80 -1.20 6.17
CA LEU A 162 -9.10 -0.37 7.35
C LEU A 162 -8.31 0.95 7.37
N VAL A 163 -7.06 0.97 6.89
CA VAL A 163 -6.26 2.21 6.84
C VAL A 163 -6.73 3.21 5.79
N HIS A 164 -7.61 2.79 4.87
CA HIS A 164 -8.26 3.67 3.89
C HIS A 164 -9.57 4.29 4.40
N PHE A 165 -9.89 4.07 5.69
CA PHE A 165 -11.07 4.64 6.35
C PHE A 165 -12.37 4.45 5.55
N PRO A 166 -12.75 3.19 5.23
CA PRO A 166 -13.99 2.92 4.51
C PRO A 166 -15.19 3.33 5.37
N GLY A 167 -16.07 4.15 4.84
CA GLY A 167 -17.33 4.58 5.49
C GLY A 167 -18.50 3.64 5.23
N THR A 168 -18.37 2.75 4.20
CA THR A 168 -19.43 1.81 3.82
C THR A 168 -18.87 0.39 3.62
N PRO A 169 -19.71 -0.66 3.74
CA PRO A 169 -19.29 -2.03 3.43
C PRO A 169 -18.79 -2.18 2.00
N GLN A 170 -19.34 -1.45 1.03
CA GLN A 170 -18.88 -1.45 -0.35
C GLN A 170 -17.44 -0.96 -0.45
N GLN A 171 -17.13 0.19 0.15
CA GLN A 171 -15.78 0.75 0.17
C GLN A 171 -14.79 -0.23 0.84
N PHE A 172 -15.18 -0.83 1.97
CA PHE A 172 -14.36 -1.86 2.61
C PHE A 172 -14.05 -3.03 1.68
N LEU A 173 -15.06 -3.56 0.98
CA LEU A 173 -14.88 -4.69 0.06
C LEU A 173 -13.99 -4.33 -1.13
N VAL A 174 -14.11 -3.12 -1.66
CA VAL A 174 -13.26 -2.60 -2.74
C VAL A 174 -11.78 -2.60 -2.30
N TYR A 175 -11.48 -1.98 -1.15
CA TYR A 175 -10.10 -1.94 -0.64
C TYR A 175 -9.58 -3.30 -0.20
N ALA A 176 -10.43 -4.14 0.42
CA ALA A 176 -10.03 -5.48 0.82
C ALA A 176 -9.72 -6.38 -0.37
N SER A 177 -10.51 -6.30 -1.45
CA SER A 177 -10.25 -7.06 -2.68
C SER A 177 -9.00 -6.59 -3.40
N LEU A 178 -8.75 -5.27 -3.47
CA LEU A 178 -7.48 -4.72 -3.96
C LEU A 178 -6.32 -5.22 -3.08
N GLY A 179 -6.46 -5.10 -1.77
CA GLY A 179 -5.50 -5.62 -0.80
C GLY A 179 -5.19 -7.10 -0.99
N PHE A 180 -6.20 -7.90 -1.32
CA PHE A 180 -6.05 -9.33 -1.62
C PHE A 180 -5.25 -9.57 -2.90
N SER A 181 -5.53 -8.84 -4.00
CA SER A 181 -4.78 -8.98 -5.25
C SER A 181 -3.31 -8.61 -5.09
N LEU A 182 -3.01 -7.55 -4.33
CA LEU A 182 -1.64 -7.14 -4.00
C LEU A 182 -0.93 -8.14 -3.09
N GLY A 183 -1.66 -8.75 -2.13
CA GLY A 183 -1.16 -9.85 -1.33
C GLY A 183 -0.84 -11.09 -2.18
N LEU A 184 -1.71 -11.44 -3.13
CA LEU A 184 -1.44 -12.51 -4.12
C LEU A 184 -0.18 -12.19 -4.95
N ALA A 185 0.00 -10.94 -5.39
CA ALA A 185 1.20 -10.53 -6.12
C ALA A 185 2.47 -10.73 -5.27
N TYR A 186 2.40 -10.40 -3.97
CA TYR A 186 3.49 -10.64 -3.04
C TYR A 186 3.85 -12.11 -2.91
N VAL A 187 2.87 -13.00 -2.67
CA VAL A 187 3.15 -14.42 -2.43
C VAL A 187 3.45 -15.20 -3.71
N SER A 188 2.90 -14.82 -4.87
CA SER A 188 3.10 -15.54 -6.14
C SER A 188 4.49 -15.35 -6.71
N LYS A 189 5.18 -14.24 -6.44
CA LYS A 189 6.56 -13.99 -6.91
C LYS A 189 7.59 -13.98 -5.77
N GLY A 190 7.14 -14.20 -4.54
CA GLY A 190 8.03 -14.28 -3.39
C GLY A 190 8.68 -12.95 -3.01
N GLY A 191 7.95 -11.84 -3.10
CA GLY A 191 8.51 -10.57 -2.65
C GLY A 191 7.75 -9.32 -3.04
N LEU A 192 8.31 -8.18 -2.65
CA LEU A 192 7.67 -6.87 -2.71
C LEU A 192 7.56 -6.27 -4.12
N ALA A 193 8.51 -6.59 -5.02
CA ALA A 193 8.63 -5.86 -6.29
C ALA A 193 7.36 -5.96 -7.16
N TYR A 194 6.72 -7.13 -7.19
CA TYR A 194 5.52 -7.33 -7.98
C TYR A 194 4.30 -6.63 -7.35
N SER A 195 4.12 -6.74 -6.04
CA SER A 195 3.01 -6.04 -5.37
C SER A 195 3.18 -4.51 -5.44
N MET A 196 4.39 -4.00 -5.25
CA MET A 196 4.70 -2.57 -5.43
C MET A 196 4.41 -2.10 -6.85
N GLY A 197 4.82 -2.87 -7.87
CA GLY A 197 4.58 -2.53 -9.27
C GLY A 197 3.09 -2.52 -9.64
N LEU A 198 2.35 -3.54 -9.19
CA LEU A 198 0.90 -3.63 -9.43
C LEU A 198 0.14 -2.53 -8.70
N HIS A 199 0.54 -2.20 -7.47
CA HIS A 199 -0.03 -1.10 -6.70
C HIS A 199 0.26 0.26 -7.35
N ALA A 200 1.50 0.51 -7.74
CA ALA A 200 1.87 1.75 -8.45
C ALA A 200 1.11 1.89 -9.78
N LEU A 201 0.90 0.79 -10.51
CA LEU A 201 0.10 0.78 -11.74
C LEU A 201 -1.36 1.12 -11.44
N ASN A 202 -1.96 0.54 -10.40
CA ASN A 202 -3.31 0.89 -9.95
C ASN A 202 -3.45 2.39 -9.66
N ASN A 203 -2.52 2.93 -8.88
CA ASN A 203 -2.55 4.34 -8.50
C ASN A 203 -2.25 5.27 -9.68
N LEU A 204 -1.39 4.85 -10.61
CA LEU A 204 -1.12 5.60 -11.85
C LEU A 204 -2.37 5.69 -12.73
N ILE A 205 -3.10 4.59 -12.91
CA ILE A 205 -4.34 4.59 -13.68
C ILE A 205 -5.36 5.51 -13.03
N SER A 206 -5.56 5.41 -11.72
CA SER A 206 -6.47 6.30 -10.99
C SER A 206 -6.06 7.77 -11.11
N PHE A 207 -4.75 8.07 -10.97
CA PHE A 207 -4.20 9.41 -11.14
C PHE A 207 -4.49 9.97 -12.54
N VAL A 208 -4.24 9.18 -13.61
CA VAL A 208 -4.51 9.60 -14.99
C VAL A 208 -6.00 9.82 -15.19
N MET A 209 -6.86 8.94 -14.68
CA MET A 209 -8.31 9.10 -14.79
C MET A 209 -8.79 10.40 -14.13
N ILE A 210 -8.31 10.71 -12.92
CA ILE A 210 -8.63 11.97 -12.22
C ILE A 210 -8.18 13.19 -13.04
N MET A 211 -7.00 13.13 -13.66
CA MET A 211 -6.47 14.24 -14.48
C MET A 211 -7.24 14.44 -15.80
N MET A 212 -8.01 13.45 -16.25
CA MET A 212 -8.82 13.54 -17.47
C MET A 212 -10.25 14.02 -17.23
N LEU A 213 -10.71 14.06 -15.98
CA LEU A 213 -12.02 14.56 -15.55
C LEU A 213 -11.96 16.04 -15.19
#